data_cff2fe020f99b7809a18a072d7a7e86c
#
_entry.id   cff2fe020f99b7809a18a072d7a7e86c
#
_cell.length_a   1.000
_cell.length_b   1.000
_cell.length_c   1.000
_cell.angle_alpha   90.00
_cell.angle_beta   90.00
_cell.angle_gamma   90.00
#
_symmetry.space_group_name_H-M   'P 1'
#
loop_
_entity.id
_entity.type
_entity.pdbx_description
1 polymer ?
#
loop_
_entity_poly.entity_id
_entity_poly.type
_entity_poly.pdbx_seq_one_letter_code
_entity_poly.pdbx_strand_id
1 'polypeptide(L)'
;MLTDPIADMLTRIRNATRVYKESTDVPASRFKEEILRILAREGFIKGYERVDVDGKPYLRVYLKYGPRAGQGQGPQGGAGGSG
;
A
#
# COMPACT_ATOMS: atom_id res chain seq x y z
N MET A 1 -23.28 -9.24 2.87
CA MET A 1 -21.96 -8.81 3.20
C MET A 1 -21.49 -7.61 2.37
N LEU A 2 -20.93 -6.67 3.01
CA LEU A 2 -20.49 -5.47 2.32
C LEU A 2 -19.11 -5.66 1.71
N THR A 3 -18.97 -5.18 0.50
CA THR A 3 -17.67 -5.11 -0.14
C THR A 3 -17.19 -3.68 -0.03
N ASP A 4 -16.06 -3.51 0.56
CA ASP A 4 -15.47 -2.18 0.71
C ASP A 4 -14.21 -2.11 -0.13
N PRO A 5 -14.27 -1.43 -1.28
CA PRO A 5 -13.08 -1.34 -2.14
C PRO A 5 -11.89 -0.68 -1.45
N ILE A 6 -12.18 0.23 -0.53
CA ILE A 6 -11.09 0.90 0.18
C ILE A 6 -10.43 -0.07 1.17
N ALA A 7 -11.24 -0.85 1.87
CA ALA A 7 -10.69 -1.83 2.78
C ALA A 7 -9.86 -2.86 2.02
N ASP A 8 -10.32 -3.26 0.84
CA ASP A 8 -9.58 -4.19 0.00
C ASP A 8 -8.23 -3.59 -0.40
N MET A 9 -8.23 -2.32 -0.80
CA MET A 9 -7.01 -1.65 -1.17
C MET A 9 -6.03 -1.58 0.00
N LEU A 10 -6.53 -1.22 1.17
CA LEU A 10 -5.68 -1.12 2.34
C LEU A 10 -5.13 -2.48 2.74
N THR A 11 -5.93 -3.53 2.55
CA THR A 11 -5.46 -4.89 2.83
C THR A 11 -4.35 -5.29 1.86
N ARG A 12 -4.49 -4.94 0.58
CA ARG A 12 -3.45 -5.23 -0.40
C ARG A 12 -2.15 -4.51 -0.05
N ILE A 13 -2.27 -3.25 0.37
CA ILE A 13 -1.10 -2.49 0.76
C ILE A 13 -0.44 -3.14 1.98
N ARG A 14 -1.25 -3.52 2.95
CA ARG A 14 -0.72 -4.12 4.17
C ARG A 14 -0.04 -5.45 3.89
N ASN A 15 -0.67 -6.30 3.09
CA ASN A 15 -0.07 -7.58 2.75
C ASN A 15 1.23 -7.41 1.99
N ALA A 16 1.28 -6.43 1.09
CA ALA A 16 2.49 -6.16 0.34
C ALA A 16 3.61 -5.66 1.24
N THR A 17 3.29 -4.83 2.23
CA THR A 17 4.31 -4.35 3.16
C THR A 17 4.85 -5.48 4.02
N ARG A 18 4.01 -6.43 4.35
CA ARG A 18 4.45 -7.53 5.20
C ARG A 18 5.52 -8.38 4.54
N VAL A 19 5.51 -8.46 3.22
CA VAL A 19 6.53 -9.21 2.50
C VAL A 19 7.52 -8.30 1.80
N TYR A 20 7.53 -7.04 2.17
CA TYR A 20 8.49 -6.03 1.70
C TYR A 20 8.49 -5.88 0.20
N LYS A 21 7.32 -5.86 -0.40
CA LYS A 21 7.21 -5.58 -1.82
C LYS A 21 7.51 -4.11 -2.08
N GLU A 22 8.01 -3.83 -3.25
CA GLU A 22 8.30 -2.46 -3.63
C GLU A 22 7.01 -1.70 -3.95
N SER A 23 6.07 -2.38 -4.56
CA SER A 23 4.82 -1.75 -4.93
C SER A 23 3.73 -2.80 -5.02
N THR A 24 2.50 -2.31 -5.10
CA THR A 24 1.36 -3.20 -5.30
C THR A 24 0.36 -2.47 -6.19
N ASP A 25 -0.37 -3.24 -7.00
CA ASP A 25 -1.34 -2.66 -7.93
C ASP A 25 -2.75 -2.88 -7.41
N VAL A 26 -3.57 -1.84 -7.54
CA VAL A 26 -4.98 -1.95 -7.19
C VAL A 26 -5.81 -1.40 -8.34
N PRO A 27 -7.01 -1.90 -8.55
CA PRO A 27 -7.85 -1.36 -9.62
C PRO A 27 -8.06 0.13 -9.42
N ALA A 28 -7.95 0.89 -10.51
CA ALA A 28 -8.03 2.34 -10.42
C ALA A 28 -9.45 2.79 -10.18
N SER A 29 -9.60 3.80 -9.33
CA SER A 29 -10.85 4.51 -9.17
C SER A 29 -10.52 5.86 -8.61
N ARG A 30 -11.38 6.82 -8.88
CA ARG A 30 -11.14 8.17 -8.41
C ARG A 30 -11.07 8.21 -6.88
N PHE A 31 -11.97 7.49 -6.24
CA PHE A 31 -12.03 7.48 -4.79
C PHE A 31 -10.75 6.90 -4.19
N LYS A 32 -10.28 5.79 -4.77
CA LYS A 32 -9.04 5.19 -4.29
C LYS A 32 -7.85 6.12 -4.52
N GLU A 33 -7.86 6.80 -5.64
CA GLU A 33 -6.78 7.74 -5.95
C GLU A 33 -6.74 8.86 -4.93
N GLU A 34 -7.90 9.35 -4.51
CA GLU A 34 -7.95 10.38 -3.49
C GLU A 34 -7.36 9.90 -2.17
N ILE A 35 -7.68 8.67 -1.80
CA ILE A 35 -7.15 8.09 -0.58
C ILE A 35 -5.63 7.95 -0.68
N LEU A 36 -5.15 7.46 -1.82
CA LEU A 36 -3.70 7.29 -2.00
C LEU A 36 -2.98 8.63 -1.95
N ARG A 37 -3.60 9.68 -2.47
CA ARG A 37 -3.00 11.00 -2.42
C ARG A 37 -2.82 11.45 -0.98
N ILE A 38 -3.82 11.19 -0.15
CA ILE A 38 -3.73 11.53 1.26
C ILE A 38 -2.65 10.70 1.95
N LEU A 39 -2.60 9.41 1.66
CA LEU A 39 -1.60 8.54 2.25
C LEU A 39 -0.18 8.97 1.87
N ALA A 40 0.01 9.38 0.63
CA ALA A 40 1.31 9.84 0.19
C ALA A 40 1.68 11.14 0.88
N ARG A 41 0.71 12.02 1.03
CA ARG A 41 0.96 13.30 1.69
C ARG A 41 1.32 13.10 3.15
N GLU A 42 0.68 12.13 3.79
CA GLU A 42 0.96 11.87 5.19
C GLU A 42 2.22 11.03 5.40
N GLY A 43 2.80 10.55 4.32
CA GLY A 43 4.03 9.80 4.42
C GLY A 43 3.87 8.31 4.65
N PHE A 44 2.67 7.78 4.47
CA PHE A 44 2.44 6.35 4.64
C PHE A 44 2.89 5.54 3.44
N ILE A 45 2.89 6.15 2.26
CA ILE A 45 3.38 5.51 1.05
C ILE A 45 4.29 6.51 0.34
N LYS A 46 5.14 5.98 -0.56
CA LYS A 46 6.00 6.86 -1.34
C LYS A 46 5.22 7.68 -2.34
N GLY A 47 4.22 7.03 -2.95
CA GLY A 47 3.44 7.67 -3.96
C GLY A 47 2.65 6.63 -4.72
N TYR A 48 2.09 7.05 -5.84
CA TYR A 48 1.31 6.15 -6.68
C TYR A 48 1.31 6.70 -8.09
N GLU A 49 0.99 5.82 -9.03
CA GLU A 49 0.86 6.28 -10.41
C GLU A 49 -0.18 5.42 -11.11
N ARG A 50 -0.70 5.96 -12.20
CA ARG A 50 -1.70 5.28 -12.97
C ARG A 50 -1.00 4.43 -14.02
N VAL A 51 -1.36 3.17 -14.09
CA VAL A 51 -0.77 2.25 -15.06
C VAL A 51 -1.87 1.45 -15.71
N ASP A 52 -1.57 0.89 -16.88
CA ASP A 52 -2.49 0.00 -17.58
C ASP A 52 -1.96 -1.41 -17.47
N VAL A 53 -2.83 -2.33 -17.07
CA VAL A 53 -2.47 -3.73 -17.00
C VAL A 53 -3.49 -4.48 -17.86
N ASP A 54 -3.01 -5.02 -18.98
CA ASP A 54 -3.88 -5.73 -19.92
C ASP A 54 -5.07 -4.88 -20.35
N GLY A 55 -4.82 -3.59 -20.60
CA GLY A 55 -5.85 -2.69 -21.07
C GLY A 55 -6.77 -2.16 -20.00
N LYS A 56 -6.51 -2.49 -18.74
CA LYS A 56 -7.32 -2.02 -17.64
C LYS A 56 -6.54 -1.05 -16.78
N PRO A 57 -7.21 -0.01 -16.28
CA PRO A 57 -6.52 0.99 -15.46
C PRO A 57 -6.28 0.47 -14.05
N TYR A 58 -5.07 0.61 -13.58
CA TYR A 58 -4.70 0.27 -12.22
C TYR A 58 -3.93 1.42 -11.61
N LEU A 59 -3.89 1.46 -10.30
CA LEU A 59 -3.04 2.39 -9.57
C LEU A 59 -1.92 1.58 -8.95
N ARG A 60 -0.70 1.94 -9.31
CA ARG A 60 0.48 1.28 -8.73
C ARG A 60 0.91 2.08 -7.53
N VAL A 61 0.83 1.45 -6.37
CA VAL A 61 1.14 2.10 -5.11
C VAL A 61 2.56 1.75 -4.73
N TYR A 62 3.40 2.77 -4.59
CA TYR A 62 4.80 2.56 -4.20
C TYR A 62 4.88 2.64 -2.69
N LEU A 63 5.34 1.55 -2.09
CA LEU A 63 5.34 1.41 -0.65
C LEU A 63 6.56 2.09 -0.05
N LYS A 64 6.40 2.53 1.18
CA LYS A 64 7.46 3.25 1.87
C LYS A 64 7.88 2.47 3.11
N TYR A 65 9.17 2.25 3.21
CA TYR A 65 9.74 1.61 4.37
C TYR A 65 10.72 2.59 4.99
N GLY A 66 10.45 3.00 6.21
CA GLY A 66 11.30 3.97 6.86
C GLY A 66 12.66 3.38 7.18
N PRO A 67 13.60 4.24 7.50
CA PRO A 67 14.94 3.75 7.88
C PRO A 67 14.87 2.83 9.08
N ARG A 68 13.81 2.95 9.86
CA ARG A 68 13.61 2.06 10.97
C ARG A 68 12.95 0.77 10.61
N ALA A 69 12.49 0.67 9.39
CA ALA A 69 11.78 -0.53 9.00
C ALA A 69 12.63 -1.74 9.22
N GLY A 70 13.90 -1.55 9.09
CA GLY A 70 14.80 -2.64 9.33
C GLY A 70 15.19 -2.82 10.77
N GLN A 71 14.78 -1.89 11.58
CA GLN A 71 15.16 -2.04 12.96
C GLN A 71 14.08 -2.67 13.74
N GLY A 72 13.94 -2.78 13.84
CA GLY A 72 13.14 -3.21 14.29
C GLY A 72 12.30 -3.70 14.44
N GLN A 73 12.43 -3.51 14.40
CA GLN A 73 11.91 -3.93 14.47
C GLN A 73 11.52 -4.66 14.30
N GLY A 74 11.61 -4.74 14.50
CA GLY A 74 11.38 -5.42 14.42
C GLY A 74 10.81 -5.80 14.47
N PRO A 75 10.85 -5.88 14.88
CA PRO A 75 10.33 -6.26 14.90
C PRO A 75 9.69 -6.25 14.97
N GLN A 76 9.58 -6.13 15.38
CA GLN A 76 9.28 -6.20 15.29
C GLN A 76 8.78 -6.46 14.98
N GLY A 77 8.87 -6.46 15.39
CA GLY A 77 8.61 -6.88 15.06
C GLY A 77 8.15 -7.10 14.91
N GLY A 78 8.11 -7.19 15.31
CA GLY A 78 7.86 -7.67 15.10
C GLY A 78 7.38 -7.87 14.95
N ALA A 79 7.24 -7.96 15.35
CA ALA A 79 6.92 -8.26 15.12
C ALA A 79 6.50 -8.45 14.89
N GLY A 80 6.32 -8.45 15.24
CA GLY A 80 5.99 -8.78 14.96
C GLY A 80 5.47 -8.75 14.68
N GLY A 81 5.37 -8.71 15.04
CA GLY A 81 5.02 -8.86 14.73
C GLY A 81 4.56 -8.70 14.39
N SER A 82 4.28 -8.65 14.76
CA SER A 82 4.06 -8.46 14.40
C SER A 82 3.80 -8.38 14.03
N GLY A 83 3.68 -8.43 14.10
CA GLY A 83 3.73 -8.38 13.76
C GLY A 83 3.64 -8.35 13.61
#